data_022023287f12d92671032ebce6a60727
#
_entry.id   022023287f12d92671032ebce6a60727
#
_cell.length_a   1.000
_cell.length_b   1.000
_cell.length_c   1.000
_cell.angle_alpha   90.00
_cell.angle_beta   90.00
_cell.angle_gamma   90.00
#
_symmetry.space_group_name_H-M   'P 1'
#
loop_
_entity.id
_entity.type
_entity.pdbx_description
1 polymer ?
#
loop_
_entity_poly.entity_id
_entity_poly.type
_entity_poly.pdbx_seq_one_letter_code
_entity_poly.pdbx_strand_id
1 'polypeptide(L)'
;MKLYKNVDILDLENIMREGILPIDVTGNNNWEESRRSNNATDVVYLFKENNIGDSFTTYGLVLLEIWIDAKPNEIDKYDIHKGEYEEYIVSEVPVDAIKAIYIPKIFKNKIIKEYNIDLSEYDIKYVDVEFKVYSNEENRYVVADKQVQDIYVKTANISTFDFNYLRGITNNRMLDCQKKWRYMI
;
A
#
# COMPACT_ATOMS: atom_id res chain seq x y z
N MET A 1 -1.67 8.65 -18.33
CA MET A 1 -2.46 9.08 -17.15
C MET A 1 -1.65 8.89 -15.87
N LYS A 2 -2.01 9.56 -14.77
CA LYS A 2 -1.38 9.37 -13.48
C LYS A 2 -2.10 8.28 -12.70
N LEU A 3 -1.36 7.25 -12.31
CA LEU A 3 -1.84 6.08 -11.57
C LEU A 3 -0.91 5.78 -10.39
N TYR A 4 -1.32 4.89 -9.51
CA TYR A 4 -0.56 4.52 -8.32
C TYR A 4 -0.48 3.01 -8.15
N LYS A 5 0.56 2.56 -7.44
CA LYS A 5 0.70 1.20 -6.95
C LYS A 5 1.42 1.17 -5.61
N ASN A 6 0.87 0.42 -4.68
CA ASN A 6 1.60 0.07 -3.45
C ASN A 6 2.49 -1.15 -3.71
N VAL A 7 3.69 -1.09 -3.20
CA VAL A 7 4.67 -2.19 -3.30
C VAL A 7 5.37 -2.42 -1.96
N ASP A 8 5.91 -3.61 -1.78
CA ASP A 8 6.73 -3.92 -0.61
C ASP A 8 8.05 -3.15 -0.67
N ILE A 9 8.56 -2.73 0.49
CA ILE A 9 9.84 -2.03 0.59
C ILE A 9 11.02 -2.91 0.12
N LEU A 10 10.92 -4.23 0.29
CA LEU A 10 11.95 -5.18 -0.14
C LEU A 10 11.98 -5.39 -1.66
N ASP A 11 10.89 -5.09 -2.35
CA ASP A 11 10.81 -5.20 -3.80
C ASP A 11 11.31 -3.94 -4.51
N LEU A 12 11.51 -2.83 -3.78
CA LEU A 12 11.78 -1.53 -4.37
C LEU A 12 13.04 -1.53 -5.25
N GLU A 13 14.13 -2.15 -4.81
CA GLU A 13 15.38 -2.22 -5.57
C GLU A 13 15.18 -2.93 -6.92
N ASN A 14 14.50 -4.06 -6.92
CA ASN A 14 14.20 -4.81 -8.14
C ASN A 14 13.28 -4.03 -9.07
N ILE A 15 12.25 -3.38 -8.52
CA ILE A 15 11.32 -2.53 -9.28
C ILE A 15 12.07 -1.37 -9.94
N MET A 16 12.98 -0.72 -9.23
CA MET A 16 13.74 0.41 -9.78
C MET A 16 14.80 -0.02 -10.80
N ARG A 17 15.17 -1.30 -10.84
CA ARG A 17 16.06 -1.87 -11.86
C ARG A 17 15.32 -2.37 -13.09
N GLU A 18 14.18 -3.03 -12.91
CA GLU A 18 13.51 -3.82 -13.95
C GLU A 18 12.11 -3.30 -14.33
N GLY A 19 11.56 -2.39 -13.53
CA GLY A 19 10.15 -2.00 -13.62
C GLY A 19 9.24 -2.94 -12.81
N ILE A 20 7.93 -2.77 -12.97
CA ILE A 20 6.96 -3.65 -12.33
C ILE A 20 6.49 -4.66 -13.39
N LEU A 21 6.83 -5.90 -13.14
CA LEU A 21 6.49 -7.03 -13.99
C LEU A 21 5.28 -7.78 -13.43
N PRO A 22 4.48 -8.46 -14.26
CA PRO A 22 3.34 -9.26 -13.81
C PRO A 22 3.80 -10.50 -13.03
N ILE A 23 2.85 -11.09 -12.29
CA ILE A 23 3.11 -12.22 -11.37
C ILE A 23 3.62 -13.46 -12.11
N ASP A 24 3.13 -13.73 -13.30
CA ASP A 24 3.55 -14.89 -14.12
C ASP A 24 5.01 -14.80 -14.55
N VAL A 25 5.59 -13.60 -14.62
CA VAL A 25 7.00 -13.36 -14.91
C VAL A 25 7.84 -13.46 -13.64
N THR A 26 7.39 -12.82 -12.57
CA THR A 26 8.18 -12.71 -11.33
C THR A 26 8.01 -13.90 -10.38
N GLY A 27 6.89 -14.61 -10.47
CA GLY A 27 6.49 -15.61 -9.49
C GLY A 27 6.17 -15.02 -8.10
N ASN A 28 6.22 -13.69 -7.97
CA ASN A 28 5.98 -12.99 -6.71
C ASN A 28 4.47 -12.85 -6.48
N ASN A 29 3.90 -13.83 -5.81
CA ASN A 29 2.48 -13.85 -5.47
C ASN A 29 2.27 -13.34 -4.03
N ASN A 30 2.28 -12.03 -3.87
CA ASN A 30 1.95 -11.37 -2.60
C ASN A 30 0.43 -11.21 -2.39
N TRP A 31 -0.38 -11.89 -3.19
CA TRP A 31 -1.82 -11.76 -3.17
C TRP A 31 -2.47 -12.86 -2.35
N GLU A 32 -3.48 -12.49 -1.58
CA GLU A 32 -4.47 -13.46 -1.15
C GLU A 32 -5.30 -13.84 -2.39
N GLU A 33 -5.05 -15.01 -2.95
CA GLU A 33 -5.77 -15.56 -4.11
C GLU A 33 -7.29 -15.60 -3.93
N SER A 34 -7.76 -15.52 -2.68
CA SER A 34 -9.17 -15.63 -2.34
C SER A 34 -10.00 -14.37 -2.61
N ARG A 35 -9.41 -13.23 -2.97
CA ARG A 35 -10.14 -11.97 -3.07
C ARG A 35 -10.84 -11.74 -4.38
N ARG A 36 -10.32 -12.28 -5.47
CA ARG A 36 -10.90 -12.13 -6.80
C ARG A 36 -10.75 -13.44 -7.55
N SER A 37 -11.87 -14.01 -7.95
CA SER A 37 -11.92 -15.25 -8.74
C SER A 37 -11.35 -15.12 -10.15
N ASN A 38 -11.06 -13.91 -10.60
CA ASN A 38 -10.68 -13.59 -11.98
C ASN A 38 -9.45 -12.69 -12.10
N ASN A 39 -8.57 -12.69 -11.10
CA ASN A 39 -7.30 -11.99 -11.21
C ASN A 39 -6.44 -12.62 -12.31
N ALA A 40 -6.15 -11.84 -13.34
CA ALA A 40 -5.17 -12.20 -14.34
C ALA A 40 -3.75 -12.10 -13.74
N THR A 41 -2.88 -13.04 -14.06
CA THR A 41 -1.49 -13.08 -13.56
C THR A 41 -0.50 -12.49 -14.55
N ASP A 42 -0.94 -12.24 -15.78
CA ASP A 42 -0.19 -11.67 -16.90
C ASP A 42 -0.28 -10.15 -17.00
N VAL A 43 -0.85 -9.48 -16.00
CA VAL A 43 -1.01 -8.03 -15.96
C VAL A 43 -0.57 -7.44 -14.62
N VAL A 44 -0.24 -6.16 -14.65
CA VAL A 44 0.01 -5.33 -13.47
C VAL A 44 -1.23 -4.49 -13.19
N TYR A 45 -1.73 -4.56 -11.97
CA TYR A 45 -2.87 -3.76 -11.51
C TYR A 45 -2.38 -2.45 -10.94
N LEU A 46 -2.97 -1.36 -11.41
CA LEU A 46 -2.72 0.01 -10.97
C LEU A 46 -4.04 0.62 -10.51
N PHE A 47 -3.99 1.64 -9.71
CA PHE A 47 -5.20 2.32 -9.28
C PHE A 47 -5.09 3.84 -9.43
N LYS A 48 -6.25 4.46 -9.61
CA LYS A 48 -6.43 5.90 -9.54
C LYS A 48 -7.25 6.20 -8.31
N GLU A 49 -6.76 7.15 -7.51
CA GLU A 49 -7.48 7.60 -6.34
C GLU A 49 -8.88 8.10 -6.72
N ASN A 50 -9.89 7.58 -6.03
CA ASN A 50 -11.22 8.14 -6.11
C ASN A 50 -11.27 9.39 -5.22
N ASN A 51 -11.91 10.48 -5.69
CA ASN A 51 -12.03 11.74 -4.96
C ASN A 51 -12.77 11.63 -3.61
N ILE A 52 -13.32 10.48 -3.30
CA ILE A 52 -14.01 10.16 -2.04
C ILE A 52 -13.04 9.67 -0.94
N GLY A 53 -11.82 9.47 -1.26
CA GLY A 53 -10.62 9.67 -0.47
C GLY A 53 -10.33 8.86 0.78
N ASP A 54 -11.14 7.95 1.28
CA ASP A 54 -10.90 7.26 2.56
C ASP A 54 -10.43 5.79 2.41
N SER A 55 -10.10 5.36 1.21
CA SER A 55 -10.10 3.95 0.87
C SER A 55 -8.73 3.30 0.65
N PHE A 56 -7.63 3.95 0.96
CA PHE A 56 -6.33 3.31 0.81
C PHE A 56 -6.12 2.18 1.81
N THR A 57 -6.47 0.98 1.37
CA THR A 57 -5.90 -0.21 1.97
C THR A 57 -4.53 -0.40 1.35
N THR A 58 -3.47 -0.12 2.09
CA THR A 58 -2.11 -0.26 1.58
C THR A 58 -1.70 -1.71 1.56
N TYR A 59 -1.38 -2.20 0.39
CA TYR A 59 -0.77 -3.52 0.17
C TYR A 59 0.76 -3.45 0.12
N GLY A 60 1.35 -2.53 0.79
CA GLY A 60 2.78 -2.28 0.85
C GLY A 60 3.04 -0.88 1.37
N LEU A 61 4.22 -0.68 1.92
CA LEU A 61 4.58 0.59 2.53
C LEU A 61 4.89 1.68 1.51
N VAL A 62 5.45 1.28 0.36
CA VAL A 62 5.88 2.21 -0.68
C VAL A 62 4.72 2.48 -1.62
N LEU A 63 4.41 3.74 -1.86
CA LEU A 63 3.47 4.17 -2.89
C LEU A 63 4.24 4.73 -4.08
N LEU A 64 4.07 4.11 -5.23
CA LEU A 64 4.65 4.58 -6.49
C LEU A 64 3.63 5.42 -7.26
N GLU A 65 4.07 6.58 -7.74
CA GLU A 65 3.33 7.38 -8.73
C GLU A 65 3.82 7.01 -10.12
N ILE A 66 2.90 6.60 -10.98
CA ILE A 66 3.19 6.03 -12.30
C ILE A 66 2.43 6.82 -13.34
N TRP A 67 3.13 7.22 -14.39
CA TRP A 67 2.54 7.92 -15.54
C TRP A 67 2.62 7.01 -16.77
N ILE A 68 1.50 6.39 -17.10
CA ILE A 68 1.41 5.39 -18.17
C ILE A 68 0.03 5.40 -18.82
N ASP A 69 -0.05 4.92 -20.05
CA ASP A 69 -1.33 4.60 -20.66
C ASP A 69 -1.78 3.20 -20.23
N ALA A 70 -2.98 3.14 -19.68
CA ALA A 70 -3.51 1.91 -19.11
C ALA A 70 -4.98 1.72 -19.51
N LYS A 71 -5.44 0.48 -19.50
CA LYS A 71 -6.84 0.14 -19.76
C LYS A 71 -7.60 0.05 -18.43
N PRO A 72 -8.83 0.56 -18.36
CA PRO A 72 -9.68 0.33 -17.20
C PRO A 72 -9.87 -1.17 -16.99
N ASN A 73 -9.79 -1.61 -15.72
CA ASN A 73 -10.20 -2.95 -15.35
C ASN A 73 -11.64 -2.89 -14.82
N GLU A 74 -12.54 -3.67 -15.40
CA GLU A 74 -13.91 -3.78 -14.90
C GLU A 74 -13.89 -4.62 -13.62
N ILE A 75 -13.94 -3.96 -12.48
CA ILE A 75 -14.08 -4.62 -11.18
C ILE A 75 -15.43 -5.35 -11.15
N ASP A 76 -15.43 -6.62 -10.76
CA ASP A 76 -16.65 -7.39 -10.61
C ASP A 76 -17.67 -6.62 -9.74
N LYS A 77 -18.93 -6.65 -10.18
CA LYS A 77 -20.04 -5.96 -9.48
C LYS A 77 -20.22 -6.41 -8.02
N TYR A 78 -19.67 -7.56 -7.66
CA TYR A 78 -19.69 -8.11 -6.30
C TYR A 78 -18.43 -7.78 -5.50
N ASP A 79 -17.42 -7.13 -6.10
CA ASP A 79 -16.24 -6.72 -5.37
C ASP A 79 -16.62 -5.67 -4.32
N ILE A 80 -16.27 -5.95 -3.07
CA ILE A 80 -16.55 -5.06 -1.93
C ILE A 80 -15.83 -3.71 -2.03
N HIS A 81 -14.77 -3.64 -2.85
CA HIS A 81 -13.99 -2.43 -3.09
C HIS A 81 -14.50 -1.61 -4.28
N LYS A 82 -15.55 -2.08 -4.96
CA LYS A 82 -16.15 -1.36 -6.07
C LYS A 82 -16.62 0.02 -5.61
N GLY A 83 -16.07 1.07 -6.23
CA GLY A 83 -16.36 2.46 -5.90
C GLY A 83 -15.39 3.09 -4.88
N GLU A 84 -14.49 2.32 -4.30
CA GLU A 84 -13.42 2.85 -3.44
C GLU A 84 -12.30 3.49 -4.29
N TYR A 85 -12.01 2.90 -5.45
CA TYR A 85 -11.00 3.39 -6.40
C TYR A 85 -11.31 2.90 -7.82
N GLU A 86 -10.71 3.56 -8.79
CA GLU A 86 -10.70 3.09 -10.18
C GLU A 86 -9.46 2.23 -10.40
N GLU A 87 -9.64 1.04 -10.95
CA GLU A 87 -8.55 0.13 -11.25
C GLU A 87 -8.22 0.11 -12.74
N TYR A 88 -6.95 0.00 -13.04
CA TYR A 88 -6.39 -0.06 -14.39
C TYR A 88 -5.42 -1.21 -14.51
N ILE A 89 -5.23 -1.72 -15.73
CA ILE A 89 -4.30 -2.80 -16.03
C ILE A 89 -3.35 -2.43 -17.16
N VAL A 90 -2.11 -2.89 -17.01
CA VAL A 90 -1.05 -2.82 -18.04
C VAL A 90 -0.31 -4.16 -18.08
N SER A 91 0.39 -4.45 -19.18
CA SER A 91 1.24 -5.64 -19.26
C SER A 91 2.45 -5.57 -18.33
N GLU A 92 3.04 -4.38 -18.22
CA GLU A 92 4.20 -4.08 -17.37
C GLU A 92 4.29 -2.58 -17.12
N VAL A 93 5.06 -2.18 -16.11
CA VAL A 93 5.38 -0.76 -15.86
C VAL A 93 6.87 -0.57 -16.02
N PRO A 94 7.35 0.09 -17.07
CA PRO A 94 8.76 0.37 -17.24
C PRO A 94 9.25 1.37 -16.18
N VAL A 95 10.54 1.31 -15.84
CA VAL A 95 11.15 2.14 -14.79
C VAL A 95 10.93 3.64 -15.03
N ASP A 96 11.03 4.06 -16.28
CA ASP A 96 10.86 5.46 -16.67
C ASP A 96 9.43 5.99 -16.55
N ALA A 97 8.43 5.10 -16.39
CA ALA A 97 7.06 5.48 -16.07
C ALA A 97 6.88 5.82 -14.58
N ILE A 98 7.78 5.39 -13.69
CA ILE A 98 7.75 5.68 -12.24
C ILE A 98 8.29 7.10 -12.03
N LYS A 99 7.43 8.02 -11.56
CA LYS A 99 7.74 9.44 -11.43
C LYS A 99 8.01 9.90 -10.01
N ALA A 100 7.48 9.17 -9.02
CA ALA A 100 7.75 9.47 -7.62
C ALA A 100 7.61 8.22 -6.74
N ILE A 101 8.36 8.21 -5.65
CA ILE A 101 8.36 7.17 -4.64
C ILE A 101 8.00 7.84 -3.32
N TYR A 102 6.87 7.44 -2.73
CA TYR A 102 6.38 7.98 -1.46
C TYR A 102 6.50 6.95 -0.37
N ILE A 103 7.05 7.35 0.76
CA ILE A 103 7.15 6.51 1.97
C ILE A 103 6.57 7.30 3.15
N PRO A 104 5.72 6.68 3.98
CA PRO A 104 5.24 7.34 5.20
C PRO A 104 6.41 7.72 6.12
N LYS A 105 6.49 8.99 6.45
CA LYS A 105 7.56 9.57 7.27
C LYS A 105 7.72 8.88 8.63
N ILE A 106 6.62 8.39 9.19
CA ILE A 106 6.61 7.67 10.49
C ILE A 106 7.47 6.40 10.48
N PHE A 107 7.72 5.79 9.30
CA PHE A 107 8.51 4.57 9.16
C PHE A 107 9.98 4.81 8.77
N LYS A 108 10.38 6.05 8.47
CA LYS A 108 11.74 6.35 8.00
C LYS A 108 12.83 5.74 8.91
N ASN A 109 12.71 5.96 10.22
CA ASN A 109 13.71 5.45 11.16
C ASN A 109 13.68 3.94 11.30
N LYS A 110 12.50 3.33 11.20
CA LYS A 110 12.34 1.88 11.27
C LYS A 110 12.98 1.19 10.06
N ILE A 111 12.76 1.72 8.86
CA ILE A 111 13.37 1.20 7.62
C ILE A 111 14.88 1.20 7.74
N ILE A 112 15.48 2.32 8.13
CA ILE A 112 16.94 2.46 8.22
C ILE A 112 17.51 1.56 9.31
N LYS A 113 16.90 1.52 10.50
CA LYS A 113 17.48 0.86 11.68
C LYS A 113 17.19 -0.63 11.76
N GLU A 114 15.99 -1.06 11.39
CA GLU A 114 15.57 -2.45 11.59
C GLU A 114 15.74 -3.29 10.32
N TYR A 115 15.56 -2.69 9.16
CA TYR A 115 15.65 -3.41 7.88
C TYR A 115 16.98 -3.20 7.17
N ASN A 116 17.78 -2.22 7.62
CA ASN A 116 19.08 -1.90 7.04
C ASN A 116 19.05 -1.71 5.52
N ILE A 117 17.96 -1.08 5.04
CA ILE A 117 17.78 -0.81 3.61
C ILE A 117 18.35 0.58 3.32
N ASP A 118 19.30 0.64 2.40
CA ASP A 118 19.82 1.91 1.89
C ASP A 118 18.93 2.43 0.76
N LEU A 119 18.25 3.52 1.03
CA LEU A 119 17.38 4.21 0.07
C LEU A 119 18.04 5.48 -0.49
N SER A 120 19.34 5.71 -0.23
CA SER A 120 20.02 6.95 -0.61
C SER A 120 20.17 7.16 -2.13
N GLU A 121 20.08 6.08 -2.90
CA GLU A 121 20.14 6.13 -4.36
C GLU A 121 18.83 6.61 -5.02
N TYR A 122 17.73 6.65 -4.25
CA TYR A 122 16.41 6.98 -4.76
C TYR A 122 15.93 8.33 -4.25
N ASP A 123 15.24 9.08 -5.11
CA ASP A 123 14.54 10.31 -4.70
C ASP A 123 13.25 9.97 -3.93
N ILE A 124 13.41 9.62 -2.66
CA ILE A 124 12.32 9.25 -1.78
C ILE A 124 11.64 10.48 -1.20
N LYS A 125 10.35 10.60 -1.44
CA LYS A 125 9.49 11.60 -0.81
C LYS A 125 8.88 11.03 0.48
N TYR A 126 9.43 11.43 1.61
CA TYR A 126 8.87 11.09 2.92
C TYR A 126 7.68 12.00 3.21
N VAL A 127 6.50 11.42 3.29
CA VAL A 127 5.23 12.14 3.41
C VAL A 127 4.51 11.82 4.71
N ASP A 128 3.73 12.77 5.18
CA ASP A 128 2.81 12.51 6.27
C ASP A 128 1.66 11.63 5.78
N VAL A 129 1.11 10.83 6.67
CA VAL A 129 -0.03 9.97 6.38
C VAL A 129 -1.13 10.19 7.39
N GLU A 130 -2.37 10.20 6.95
CA GLU A 130 -3.51 10.03 7.84
C GLU A 130 -3.65 8.54 8.11
N PHE A 131 -3.44 8.15 9.36
CA PHE A 131 -3.49 6.78 9.80
C PHE A 131 -4.79 6.52 10.56
N LYS A 132 -5.64 5.64 10.01
CA LYS A 132 -6.91 5.24 10.61
C LYS A 132 -6.85 3.78 11.05
N VAL A 133 -7.49 3.51 12.16
CA VAL A 133 -7.68 2.16 12.71
C VAL A 133 -9.17 1.91 12.89
N TYR A 134 -9.60 0.66 12.68
CA TYR A 134 -10.98 0.31 12.96
C TYR A 134 -11.21 0.17 14.46
N SER A 135 -12.14 0.94 14.98
CA SER A 135 -12.56 0.88 16.39
C SER A 135 -13.76 -0.04 16.52
N ASN A 136 -13.59 -1.14 17.24
CA ASN A 136 -14.71 -2.06 17.54
C ASN A 136 -15.77 -1.41 18.43
N GLU A 137 -15.38 -0.46 19.29
CA GLU A 137 -16.32 0.26 20.14
C GLU A 137 -17.23 1.20 19.34
N GLU A 138 -16.62 1.91 18.35
CA GLU A 138 -17.34 2.87 17.52
C GLU A 138 -17.91 2.24 16.24
N ASN A 139 -17.51 0.99 15.95
CA ASN A 139 -17.86 0.26 14.73
C ASN A 139 -17.56 1.03 13.43
N ARG A 140 -16.42 1.76 13.43
CA ARG A 140 -15.96 2.57 12.30
C ARG A 140 -14.45 2.79 12.35
N TYR A 141 -13.90 3.26 11.24
CA TYR A 141 -12.52 3.77 11.21
C TYR A 141 -12.43 5.12 11.92
N VAL A 142 -11.47 5.23 12.82
CA VAL A 142 -11.14 6.46 13.56
C VAL A 142 -9.69 6.83 13.30
N VAL A 143 -9.37 8.11 13.35
CA VAL A 143 -7.99 8.58 13.27
C VAL A 143 -7.22 8.05 14.48
N ALA A 144 -6.12 7.35 14.24
CA ALA A 144 -5.31 6.82 15.30
C ALA A 144 -4.61 7.96 16.06
N ASP A 145 -4.73 7.95 17.37
CA ASP A 145 -3.95 8.86 18.20
C ASP A 145 -2.45 8.51 18.17
N LYS A 146 -1.63 9.39 18.71
CA LYS A 146 -0.19 9.21 18.71
C LYS A 146 0.26 7.92 19.38
N GLN A 147 -0.38 7.50 20.45
CA GLN A 147 -0.02 6.30 21.18
C GLN A 147 -0.28 5.04 20.34
N VAL A 148 -1.42 4.98 19.65
CA VAL A 148 -1.75 3.90 18.71
C VAL A 148 -0.77 3.87 17.55
N GLN A 149 -0.43 5.03 16.99
CA GLN A 149 0.57 5.14 15.92
C GLN A 149 1.95 4.63 16.38
N ASP A 150 2.41 5.04 17.57
CA ASP A 150 3.70 4.62 18.12
C ASP A 150 3.76 3.11 18.36
N ILE A 151 2.69 2.50 18.88
CA ILE A 151 2.57 1.05 19.03
C ILE A 151 2.64 0.37 17.65
N TYR A 152 1.89 0.89 16.68
CA TYR A 152 1.88 0.32 15.35
C TYR A 152 3.27 0.39 14.70
N VAL A 153 3.92 1.54 14.71
CA VAL A 153 5.27 1.70 14.15
C VAL A 153 6.26 0.73 14.81
N LYS A 154 6.14 0.54 16.13
CA LYS A 154 7.02 -0.37 16.87
C LYS A 154 6.78 -1.85 16.50
N THR A 155 5.53 -2.27 16.34
CA THR A 155 5.17 -3.68 16.22
C THR A 155 4.93 -4.16 14.80
N ALA A 156 4.67 -3.25 13.85
CA ALA A 156 4.37 -3.62 12.48
C ALA A 156 5.58 -4.24 11.77
N ASN A 157 5.34 -5.36 11.13
CA ASN A 157 6.25 -5.85 10.10
C ASN A 157 5.89 -5.15 8.78
N ILE A 158 6.75 -4.22 8.35
CA ILE A 158 6.51 -3.40 7.16
C ILE A 158 6.91 -4.08 5.86
N SER A 159 7.55 -5.25 5.95
CA SER A 159 7.96 -6.06 4.81
C SER A 159 7.02 -7.22 4.53
N THR A 160 5.96 -7.39 5.29
CA THR A 160 4.98 -8.43 5.03
C THR A 160 3.66 -7.85 4.56
N PHE A 161 3.07 -8.62 3.69
CA PHE A 161 1.76 -8.39 3.10
C PHE A 161 0.64 -8.79 4.06
N ASP A 162 0.69 -8.35 5.28
CA ASP A 162 -0.34 -8.72 6.21
C ASP A 162 -1.46 -7.69 6.19
N PHE A 163 -2.71 -8.13 6.07
CA PHE A 163 -3.86 -7.38 6.53
C PHE A 163 -3.70 -7.22 8.03
N ASN A 164 -2.86 -6.30 8.37
CA ASN A 164 -2.38 -6.17 9.71
C ASN A 164 -3.50 -5.71 10.60
N TYR A 165 -3.99 -6.64 11.38
CA TYR A 165 -4.70 -6.28 12.58
C TYR A 165 -3.70 -5.70 13.56
N LEU A 166 -3.91 -4.46 13.94
CA LEU A 166 -3.19 -3.88 15.06
C LEU A 166 -3.77 -4.48 16.34
N ARG A 167 -2.97 -5.28 17.02
CA ARG A 167 -3.27 -5.67 18.41
C ARG A 167 -2.40 -4.84 19.33
N GLY A 168 -3.02 -4.00 20.13
CA GLY A 168 -2.31 -3.14 21.05
C GLY A 168 -3.12 -2.85 22.30
N ILE A 169 -2.43 -2.54 23.38
CA ILE A 169 -3.05 -2.02 24.59
C ILE A 169 -2.80 -0.52 24.62
N THR A 170 -3.86 0.26 24.49
CA THR A 170 -3.81 1.70 24.68
C THR A 170 -4.81 2.10 25.74
N ASN A 171 -4.38 2.84 26.75
CA ASN A 171 -5.26 3.29 27.85
C ASN A 171 -6.07 2.15 28.49
N ASN A 172 -5.42 0.99 28.76
CA ASN A 172 -6.05 -0.23 29.27
C ASN A 172 -7.10 -0.89 28.35
N ARG A 173 -7.12 -0.54 27.06
CA ARG A 173 -7.98 -1.19 26.07
C ARG A 173 -7.15 -2.07 25.15
N MET A 174 -7.66 -3.25 24.85
CA MET A 174 -7.18 -4.04 23.74
C MET A 174 -7.80 -3.49 22.46
N LEU A 175 -6.94 -3.02 21.56
CA LEU A 175 -7.33 -2.63 20.20
C LEU A 175 -7.04 -3.78 19.25
N ASP A 176 -8.08 -4.25 18.61
CA ASP A 176 -8.01 -5.17 17.48
C ASP A 176 -8.48 -4.39 16.26
N CYS A 177 -7.55 -3.82 15.52
CA CYS A 177 -7.87 -2.81 14.52
C CYS A 177 -7.29 -3.16 13.15
N GLN A 178 -8.13 -3.17 12.15
CA GLN A 178 -7.69 -3.09 10.76
C GLN A 178 -7.21 -1.67 10.47
N LYS A 179 -6.06 -1.54 9.80
CA LYS A 179 -5.49 -0.24 9.47
C LYS A 179 -5.94 0.26 8.09
N LYS A 180 -6.07 1.57 7.98
CA LYS A 180 -6.08 2.30 6.72
C LYS A 180 -5.15 3.49 6.83
N TRP A 181 -4.45 3.83 5.76
CA TRP A 181 -3.74 5.09 5.69
C TRP A 181 -3.91 5.77 4.34
N ARG A 182 -3.84 7.06 4.39
CA ARG A 182 -3.88 7.93 3.24
C ARG A 182 -2.59 8.75 3.21
N TYR A 183 -1.89 8.71 2.09
CA TYR A 183 -0.73 9.56 1.87
C TYR A 183 -1.19 11.00 1.62
N MET A 184 -0.57 11.96 2.31
CA MET A 184 -0.86 13.38 2.20
C MET A 184 0.08 14.03 1.16
N ILE A 185 -0.17 13.72 -0.12
CA ILE A 185 0.63 14.16 -1.27
C ILE A 185 -0.09 15.22 -2.10
#